data_9bc83a2506af76310567d3ab6abee8d6
#
_entry.id   9bc83a2506af76310567d3ab6abee8d6
#
_cell.length_a   1.000
_cell.length_b   1.000
_cell.length_c   1.000
_cell.angle_alpha   90.00
_cell.angle_beta   90.00
_cell.angle_gamma   90.00
#
_symmetry.space_group_name_H-M   'P 1'
#
loop_
_entity.id
_entity.type
_entity.pdbx_description
1 polymer ?
#
loop_
_entity_poly.entity_id
_entity_poly.type
_entity_poly.pdbx_seq_one_letter_code
_entity_poly.pdbx_strand_id
1 'polypeptide(L)'
;MADLSKITTVQLEAINDRINTEWATMYVHMGRDGTEAAPSQSALIDPSDEARVVAVVTQPTAVSVQGVGDITVTVSETIKEYGAFSSAGTGTPPTGGTLFARANVLAGQAVLINDIVRVTFLTSLAQA
;
A
#
# COMPACT_ATOMS: atom_id res chain seq x y z
N MET A 1 6.99 33.67 -1.30
CA MET A 1 7.16 33.79 0.15
C MET A 1 7.55 32.45 0.73
N ALA A 2 8.52 32.45 1.57
CA ALA A 2 8.83 31.24 2.29
C ALA A 2 7.68 30.92 3.25
N ASP A 3 7.36 29.68 3.37
CA ASP A 3 6.48 29.25 4.42
C ASP A 3 7.19 29.44 5.76
N LEU A 4 6.60 30.21 6.61
CA LEU A 4 7.16 30.53 7.91
C LEU A 4 6.68 29.59 8.99
N SER A 5 5.70 28.75 8.66
CA SER A 5 5.16 27.76 9.59
C SER A 5 5.90 26.45 9.42
N LYS A 6 6.24 25.86 10.53
CA LYS A 6 6.75 24.49 10.55
C LYS A 6 5.88 23.64 11.45
N ILE A 7 5.60 22.43 11.00
CA ILE A 7 4.90 21.46 11.84
C ILE A 7 5.87 21.02 12.93
N THR A 8 5.42 21.09 14.19
CA THR A 8 6.24 20.65 15.31
C THR A 8 6.38 19.14 15.33
N THR A 9 7.42 18.64 15.98
CA THR A 9 7.62 17.20 16.18
C THR A 9 6.40 16.56 16.85
N VAL A 10 5.85 17.18 17.87
CA VAL A 10 4.64 16.68 18.55
C VAL A 10 3.47 16.55 17.58
N GLN A 11 3.29 17.54 16.69
CA GLN A 11 2.21 17.50 15.70
C GLN A 11 2.46 16.42 14.62
N LEU A 12 3.71 16.25 14.18
CA LEU A 12 4.06 15.18 13.26
C LEU A 12 3.76 13.81 13.86
N GLU A 13 4.12 13.60 15.12
CA GLU A 13 3.83 12.36 15.84
C GLU A 13 2.32 12.12 15.96
N ALA A 14 1.54 13.18 16.24
CA ALA A 14 0.08 13.08 16.31
C ALA A 14 -0.54 12.71 14.95
N ILE A 15 -0.03 13.28 13.85
CA ILE A 15 -0.47 12.91 12.50
C ILE A 15 -0.10 11.47 12.20
N ASN A 16 1.10 11.06 12.58
CA ASN A 16 1.55 9.68 12.37
C ASN A 16 0.68 8.68 13.13
N ASP A 17 0.28 8.99 14.36
CA ASP A 17 -0.63 8.16 15.14
C ASP A 17 -1.99 8.00 14.45
N ARG A 18 -2.49 9.06 13.82
CA ARG A 18 -3.72 9.00 13.03
C ARG A 18 -3.57 8.10 11.81
N ILE A 19 -2.45 8.18 11.10
CA ILE A 19 -2.15 7.30 9.97
C ILE A 19 -2.09 5.85 10.45
N ASN A 20 -1.42 5.60 11.56
CA ASN A 20 -1.36 4.25 12.12
C ASN A 20 -2.74 3.70 12.45
N THR A 21 -3.62 4.51 13.02
CA THR A 21 -5.00 4.13 13.32
C THR A 21 -5.80 3.86 12.05
N GLU A 22 -5.67 4.73 11.05
CA GLU A 22 -6.33 4.60 9.75
C GLU A 22 -5.87 3.33 9.03
N TRP A 23 -4.58 3.04 9.07
CA TRP A 23 -3.97 1.91 8.39
C TRP A 23 -4.09 0.60 9.17
N ALA A 24 -4.60 0.60 10.39
CA ALA A 24 -4.75 -0.61 11.19
C ALA A 24 -5.57 -1.70 10.48
N THR A 25 -6.42 -1.32 9.53
CA THR A 25 -7.21 -2.25 8.71
C THR A 25 -6.63 -2.46 7.31
N MET A 26 -5.35 -2.19 7.09
CA MET A 26 -4.74 -2.29 5.77
C MET A 26 -4.76 -3.72 5.23
N TYR A 27 -5.12 -3.84 3.96
CA TYR A 27 -4.95 -5.03 3.14
C TYR A 27 -4.05 -4.69 1.96
N VAL A 28 -3.13 -5.57 1.64
CA VAL A 28 -2.24 -5.39 0.48
C VAL A 28 -2.70 -6.26 -0.68
N HIS A 29 -2.42 -5.78 -1.89
CA HIS A 29 -2.76 -6.47 -3.12
C HIS A 29 -1.72 -6.20 -4.19
N MET A 30 -1.79 -6.94 -5.27
CA MET A 30 -0.91 -6.80 -6.42
C MET A 30 -1.71 -6.83 -7.71
N GLY A 31 -1.11 -6.36 -8.79
CA GLY A 31 -1.74 -6.34 -10.11
C GLY A 31 -0.71 -6.31 -11.23
N ARG A 32 -1.20 -6.17 -12.46
CA ARG A 32 -0.43 -6.41 -13.67
C ARG A 32 -0.18 -5.17 -14.53
N ASP A 33 -0.63 -4.00 -14.10
CA ASP A 33 -0.47 -2.77 -14.88
C ASP A 33 0.62 -1.88 -14.32
N GLY A 34 1.59 -1.53 -15.16
CA GLY A 34 2.76 -0.72 -14.80
C GLY A 34 2.57 0.79 -15.00
N THR A 35 1.36 1.26 -15.27
CA THR A 35 1.09 2.69 -15.39
C THR A 35 1.52 3.42 -14.13
N GLU A 36 2.15 4.58 -14.30
CA GLU A 36 2.67 5.38 -13.20
C GLU A 36 1.60 5.68 -12.15
N ALA A 37 1.97 5.54 -10.88
CA ALA A 37 1.06 5.84 -9.77
C ALA A 37 0.74 7.34 -9.74
N ALA A 38 -0.54 7.66 -9.55
CA ALA A 38 -1.04 9.03 -9.52
C ALA A 38 -2.03 9.22 -8.37
N PRO A 39 -2.08 10.43 -7.77
CA PRO A 39 -2.98 10.70 -6.64
C PRO A 39 -4.47 10.52 -6.96
N SER A 40 -4.85 10.63 -8.23
CA SER A 40 -6.24 10.48 -8.66
C SER A 40 -6.70 9.03 -8.76
N GLN A 41 -5.82 8.07 -8.65
CA GLN A 41 -6.17 6.66 -8.75
C GLN A 41 -6.87 6.19 -7.47
N SER A 42 -7.94 5.44 -7.64
CA SER A 42 -8.76 4.93 -6.54
C SER A 42 -8.78 3.40 -6.46
N ALA A 43 -8.08 2.73 -7.38
CA ALA A 43 -8.00 1.28 -7.47
C ALA A 43 -6.73 0.87 -8.22
N LEU A 44 -6.38 -0.41 -8.16
CA LEU A 44 -5.39 -0.97 -9.08
C LEU A 44 -5.99 -0.98 -10.49
N ILE A 45 -5.16 -0.83 -11.50
CA ILE A 45 -5.63 -0.73 -12.89
C ILE A 45 -5.95 -2.12 -13.44
N ASP A 46 -5.12 -3.10 -13.15
CA ASP A 46 -5.33 -4.50 -13.55
C ASP A 46 -5.06 -5.43 -12.35
N PRO A 47 -5.99 -5.48 -11.37
CA PRO A 47 -5.77 -6.25 -10.17
C PRO A 47 -5.65 -7.75 -10.45
N SER A 48 -4.77 -8.41 -9.71
CA SER A 48 -4.65 -9.87 -9.70
C SER A 48 -5.94 -10.51 -9.16
N ASP A 49 -6.23 -11.73 -9.63
CA ASP A 49 -7.32 -12.54 -9.09
C ASP A 49 -7.00 -13.10 -7.69
N GLU A 50 -5.77 -12.98 -7.22
CA GLU A 50 -5.41 -13.35 -5.86
C GLU A 50 -6.20 -12.50 -4.85
N ALA A 51 -6.50 -13.08 -3.70
CA ALA A 51 -7.15 -12.32 -2.63
C ALA A 51 -6.19 -11.28 -2.04
N ARG A 52 -6.76 -10.16 -1.59
CA ARG A 52 -6.02 -9.22 -0.75
C ARG A 52 -5.67 -9.88 0.57
N VAL A 53 -4.51 -9.54 1.11
CA VAL A 53 -4.01 -10.10 2.37
C VAL A 53 -3.95 -9.01 3.43
N VAL A 54 -4.39 -9.33 4.65
CA VAL A 54 -4.29 -8.39 5.76
C VAL A 54 -2.82 -8.08 6.04
N ALA A 55 -2.51 -6.80 6.18
CA ALA A 55 -1.17 -6.34 6.53
C ALA A 55 -1.01 -6.25 8.05
N VAL A 56 0.22 -6.50 8.51
CA VAL A 56 0.62 -6.15 9.86
C VAL A 56 1.12 -4.71 9.82
N VAL A 57 0.47 -3.83 10.57
CA VAL A 57 0.76 -2.40 10.60
C VAL A 57 1.52 -2.05 11.87
N THR A 58 2.66 -1.39 11.71
CA THR A 58 3.53 -0.99 12.81
C THR A 58 3.97 0.45 12.65
N GLN A 59 4.49 1.04 13.72
CA GLN A 59 5.15 2.34 13.71
C GLN A 59 6.66 2.14 13.94
N PRO A 60 7.47 1.99 12.88
CA PRO A 60 8.92 1.79 13.04
C PRO A 60 9.60 2.96 13.74
N THR A 61 9.08 4.17 13.56
CA THR A 61 9.49 5.39 14.28
C THR A 61 8.26 6.20 14.67
N ALA A 62 8.45 7.24 15.48
CA ALA A 62 7.35 8.13 15.87
C ALA A 62 6.74 8.92 14.69
N VAL A 63 7.39 8.93 13.53
CA VAL A 63 6.94 9.66 12.33
C VAL A 63 6.81 8.75 11.10
N SER A 64 6.79 7.44 11.28
CA SER A 64 6.59 6.50 10.19
C SER A 64 5.54 5.44 10.54
N VAL A 65 4.87 4.94 9.52
CA VAL A 65 3.91 3.82 9.62
C VAL A 65 4.22 2.84 8.50
N GLN A 66 4.26 1.56 8.83
CA GLN A 66 4.56 0.51 7.88
C GLN A 66 3.50 -0.57 7.92
N GLY A 67 3.02 -0.98 6.75
CA GLY A 67 2.17 -2.16 6.59
C GLY A 67 2.89 -3.20 5.76
N VAL A 68 2.88 -4.45 6.21
CA VAL A 68 3.52 -5.59 5.54
C VAL A 68 2.53 -6.73 5.42
N GLY A 69 2.35 -7.25 4.21
CA GLY A 69 1.53 -8.43 3.97
C GLY A 69 2.20 -9.38 2.99
N ASP A 70 2.01 -10.67 3.18
CA ASP A 70 2.57 -11.73 2.34
C ASP A 70 1.45 -12.38 1.53
N ILE A 71 1.55 -12.31 0.20
CA ILE A 71 0.60 -12.92 -0.72
C ILE A 71 1.20 -14.21 -1.24
N THR A 72 0.52 -15.33 -1.02
CA THR A 72 0.90 -16.61 -1.63
C THR A 72 0.30 -16.69 -3.02
N VAL A 73 1.15 -16.88 -4.03
CA VAL A 73 0.75 -16.92 -5.43
C VAL A 73 0.11 -18.27 -5.75
N THR A 74 -1.10 -18.25 -6.32
CA THR A 74 -1.80 -19.46 -6.77
C THR A 74 -1.82 -19.62 -8.28
N VAL A 75 -1.57 -18.53 -9.02
CA VAL A 75 -1.48 -18.53 -10.49
C VAL A 75 -0.27 -17.69 -10.90
N SER A 76 0.59 -18.26 -11.74
CA SER A 76 1.77 -17.53 -12.23
C SER A 76 1.37 -16.31 -13.03
N GLU A 77 1.98 -15.17 -12.76
CA GLU A 77 1.68 -13.90 -13.43
C GLU A 77 2.87 -12.95 -13.33
N THR A 78 2.81 -11.83 -14.05
CA THR A 78 3.81 -10.77 -13.98
C THR A 78 3.21 -9.59 -13.24
N ILE A 79 3.80 -9.23 -12.11
CA ILE A 79 3.32 -8.17 -11.23
C ILE A 79 3.99 -6.85 -11.63
N LYS A 80 3.17 -5.81 -11.84
CA LYS A 80 3.63 -4.46 -12.20
C LYS A 80 3.04 -3.37 -11.34
N GLU A 81 2.17 -3.69 -10.40
CA GLU A 81 1.58 -2.73 -9.47
C GLU A 81 1.31 -3.39 -8.12
N TYR A 82 1.30 -2.57 -7.09
CA TYR A 82 0.93 -2.98 -5.75
C TYR A 82 -0.01 -1.95 -5.16
N GLY A 83 -0.90 -2.38 -4.27
CA GLY A 83 -1.85 -1.48 -3.61
C GLY A 83 -2.05 -1.80 -2.15
N ALA A 84 -2.42 -0.78 -1.39
CA ALA A 84 -2.83 -0.90 0.00
C ALA A 84 -4.26 -0.36 0.13
N PHE A 85 -5.14 -1.14 0.74
CA PHE A 85 -6.58 -0.87 0.79
C PHE A 85 -7.11 -0.94 2.22
N SER A 86 -8.25 -0.30 2.44
CA SER A 86 -8.94 -0.29 3.74
C SER A 86 -9.70 -1.57 4.06
N SER A 87 -9.93 -2.44 3.08
CA SER A 87 -10.72 -3.66 3.26
C SER A 87 -10.27 -4.78 2.33
N ALA A 88 -10.71 -6.00 2.61
CA ALA A 88 -10.44 -7.16 1.75
C ALA A 88 -11.07 -7.04 0.35
N GLY A 89 -12.05 -6.16 0.19
CA GLY A 89 -12.82 -6.05 -1.04
C GLY A 89 -13.75 -7.24 -1.24
N THR A 90 -14.39 -7.27 -2.41
CA THR A 90 -15.30 -8.34 -2.80
C THR A 90 -15.04 -8.76 -4.25
N GLY A 91 -15.32 -10.01 -4.54
CA GLY A 91 -15.22 -10.55 -5.91
C GLY A 91 -13.85 -11.05 -6.29
N THR A 92 -13.74 -11.47 -7.55
CA THR A 92 -12.50 -11.96 -8.16
C THR A 92 -12.34 -11.29 -9.53
N PRO A 93 -11.39 -10.37 -9.69
CA PRO A 93 -10.47 -9.86 -8.65
C PRO A 93 -11.19 -9.06 -7.56
N PRO A 94 -10.62 -8.94 -6.35
CA PRO A 94 -11.23 -8.14 -5.30
C PRO A 94 -11.29 -6.66 -5.68
N THR A 95 -12.44 -6.04 -5.41
CA THR A 95 -12.69 -4.62 -5.68
C THR A 95 -13.34 -3.95 -4.47
N GLY A 96 -13.31 -2.63 -4.45
CA GLY A 96 -13.91 -1.82 -3.38
C GLY A 96 -12.90 -1.47 -2.28
N GLY A 97 -13.40 -0.79 -1.26
CA GLY A 97 -12.58 -0.21 -0.21
C GLY A 97 -11.85 1.05 -0.68
N THR A 98 -11.18 1.71 0.25
CA THR A 98 -10.38 2.89 -0.06
C THR A 98 -8.95 2.48 -0.39
N LEU A 99 -8.43 2.94 -1.51
CA LEU A 99 -7.02 2.79 -1.85
C LEU A 99 -6.21 3.80 -1.04
N PHE A 100 -5.34 3.32 -0.16
CA PHE A 100 -4.44 4.16 0.63
C PHE A 100 -3.21 4.58 -0.19
N ALA A 101 -2.66 3.65 -0.96
CA ALA A 101 -1.46 3.88 -1.73
C ALA A 101 -1.37 2.88 -2.90
N ARG A 102 -0.76 3.32 -4.00
CA ARG A 102 -0.43 2.49 -5.14
C ARG A 102 1.01 2.72 -5.53
N ALA A 103 1.73 1.65 -5.82
CA ALA A 103 3.06 1.70 -6.40
C ALA A 103 3.06 0.94 -7.72
N ASN A 104 3.89 1.36 -8.65
CA ASN A 104 4.08 0.66 -9.92
C ASN A 104 5.53 0.20 -10.08
N VAL A 105 5.70 -0.94 -10.74
CA VAL A 105 7.01 -1.51 -11.09
C VAL A 105 7.02 -1.69 -12.60
N LEU A 106 7.60 -0.74 -13.31
CA LEU A 106 7.52 -0.68 -14.78
C LEU A 106 8.07 -1.94 -15.45
N ALA A 107 9.19 -2.46 -14.96
CA ALA A 107 9.81 -3.66 -15.53
C ALA A 107 9.02 -4.93 -15.24
N GLY A 108 8.18 -4.91 -14.21
CA GLY A 108 7.43 -6.07 -13.77
C GLY A 108 8.28 -7.09 -13.02
N GLN A 109 7.60 -7.95 -12.30
CA GLN A 109 8.20 -9.06 -11.57
C GLN A 109 7.42 -10.33 -11.86
N ALA A 110 8.06 -11.32 -12.47
CA ALA A 110 7.44 -12.61 -12.70
C ALA A 110 7.34 -13.37 -11.38
N VAL A 111 6.15 -13.86 -11.08
CA VAL A 111 5.89 -14.70 -9.91
C VAL A 111 5.29 -16.03 -10.33
N LEU A 112 5.65 -17.08 -9.64
CA LEU A 112 5.23 -18.45 -9.94
C LEU A 112 4.32 -18.97 -8.84
N ILE A 113 3.56 -20.01 -9.15
CA ILE A 113 2.73 -20.72 -8.17
C ILE A 113 3.59 -21.08 -6.95
N ASN A 114 3.06 -20.84 -5.76
CA ASN A 114 3.67 -21.03 -4.45
C ASN A 114 4.75 -20.01 -4.06
N ASP A 115 5.08 -19.05 -4.91
CA ASP A 115 5.90 -17.92 -4.48
C ASP A 115 5.15 -17.12 -3.42
N ILE A 116 5.91 -16.50 -2.52
CA ILE A 116 5.38 -15.56 -1.55
C ILE A 116 5.85 -14.16 -1.96
N VAL A 117 4.89 -13.27 -2.21
CA VAL A 117 5.16 -11.86 -2.52
C VAL A 117 4.93 -11.04 -1.25
N ARG A 118 6.01 -10.49 -0.71
CA ARG A 118 5.90 -9.58 0.42
C ARG A 118 5.70 -8.17 -0.08
N VAL A 119 4.58 -7.57 0.28
CA VAL A 119 4.23 -6.20 -0.06
C VAL A 119 4.41 -5.34 1.17
N THR A 120 5.24 -4.30 1.06
CA THR A 120 5.52 -3.38 2.16
C THR A 120 5.19 -1.96 1.71
N PHE A 121 4.34 -1.28 2.46
CA PHE A 121 4.09 0.14 2.31
C PHE A 121 4.59 0.89 3.54
N LEU A 122 5.41 1.90 3.31
CA LEU A 122 6.01 2.71 4.37
C LEU A 122 5.71 4.18 4.08
N THR A 123 5.18 4.87 5.09
CA THR A 123 5.11 6.33 5.08
C THR A 123 6.09 6.90 6.08
N SER A 124 6.67 8.04 5.75
CA SER A 124 7.49 8.81 6.68
C SER A 124 7.10 10.27 6.58
N LEU A 125 6.92 10.91 7.73
CA LEU A 125 6.62 12.33 7.82
C LEU A 125 7.91 13.07 8.19
N ALA A 126 8.17 14.17 7.50
CA ALA A 126 9.35 14.97 7.75
C ALA A 126 9.06 16.45 7.54
N GLN A 127 9.82 17.28 8.23
CA GLN A 127 9.87 18.72 7.95
C GLN A 127 10.59 18.93 6.62
N ALA A 128 10.03 19.78 5.79
CA ALA A 128 10.68 20.19 4.55
C ALA A 128 11.77 21.26 4.84
#